data_66d1b411bfcb1059a2018e5996708c74
#
_entry.id   66d1b411bfcb1059a2018e5996708c74
#
_cell.length_a   1.000
_cell.length_b   1.000
_cell.length_c   1.000
_cell.angle_alpha   90.00
_cell.angle_beta   90.00
_cell.angle_gamma   90.00
#
_symmetry.space_group_name_H-M   'P 1'
#
loop_
_entity.id
_entity.type
_entity.pdbx_description
1 polymer ?
#
loop_
_entity_poly.entity_id
_entity_poly.type
_entity_poly.pdbx_seq_one_letter_code
_entity_poly.pdbx_strand_id
1 'polypeptide(L)'
;MNKFEIINELSNIEELVEVKKVIDYALKTEKINNVIFNIIIVDNNYIQKLNREYRKIDSPTDVISFALEDNDDINYSPIRLLGDIYISLDKAKEQAKEYNHSLLRELSFLAVHGLLH
;
A
#
# COMPACT_ATOMS: atom_id res chain seq x y z
N MET A 1 -2.55 -16.60 9.21
CA MET A 1 -2.12 -16.59 7.81
C MET A 1 -2.54 -15.29 7.15
N ASN A 2 -1.60 -14.61 6.50
CA ASN A 2 -1.88 -13.36 5.82
C ASN A 2 -1.97 -13.59 4.31
N LYS A 3 -2.90 -12.89 3.66
CA LYS A 3 -3.02 -12.91 2.20
C LYS A 3 -3.01 -11.50 1.66
N PHE A 4 -2.13 -11.24 0.72
CA PHE A 4 -2.15 -9.97 0.01
C PHE A 4 -1.58 -10.15 -1.39
N GLU A 5 -1.98 -9.26 -2.27
CA GLU A 5 -1.49 -9.22 -3.64
C GLU A 5 -0.99 -7.84 -3.95
N ILE A 6 0.01 -7.78 -4.82
CA ILE A 6 0.49 -6.51 -5.36
C ILE A 6 0.07 -6.47 -6.82
N ILE A 7 -0.81 -5.53 -7.14
CA ILE A 7 -1.37 -5.37 -8.48
C ILE A 7 -0.67 -4.21 -9.16
N ASN A 8 -0.06 -4.47 -10.31
CA ASN A 8 0.66 -3.45 -11.06
C ASN A 8 0.28 -3.52 -12.53
N GLU A 9 -0.38 -2.47 -13.02
CA GLU A 9 -0.82 -2.38 -14.41
C GLU A 9 0.02 -1.40 -15.23
N LEU A 10 1.05 -0.80 -14.64
CA LEU A 10 1.82 0.25 -15.29
C LEU A 10 2.94 -0.31 -16.16
N SER A 11 3.98 -0.81 -15.54
CA SER A 11 5.14 -1.35 -16.22
C SER A 11 5.76 -2.43 -15.36
N ASN A 12 6.66 -3.21 -15.95
CA ASN A 12 7.34 -4.24 -15.21
C ASN A 12 8.25 -3.58 -14.14
N ILE A 13 8.00 -3.86 -12.89
CA ILE A 13 8.76 -3.33 -11.77
C ILE A 13 9.40 -4.51 -11.05
N GLU A 14 10.71 -4.67 -11.23
CA GLU A 14 11.43 -5.79 -10.65
C GLU A 14 11.43 -5.78 -9.12
N GLU A 15 11.40 -4.59 -8.53
CA GLU A 15 11.44 -4.41 -7.09
C GLU A 15 10.23 -4.99 -6.36
N LEU A 16 9.13 -5.25 -7.06
CA LEU A 16 7.89 -5.72 -6.41
C LEU A 16 8.04 -7.08 -5.74
N VAL A 17 8.89 -7.96 -6.28
CA VAL A 17 9.15 -9.25 -5.64
C VAL A 17 9.78 -9.06 -4.27
N GLU A 18 10.75 -8.14 -4.18
CA GLU A 18 11.41 -7.85 -2.91
C GLU A 18 10.51 -7.07 -1.96
N VAL A 19 9.67 -6.18 -2.48
CA VAL A 19 8.67 -5.46 -1.67
C VAL A 19 7.76 -6.45 -0.96
N LYS A 20 7.32 -7.49 -1.67
CA LYS A 20 6.48 -8.52 -1.09
C LYS A 20 7.16 -9.21 0.09
N LYS A 21 8.44 -9.52 -0.04
CA LYS A 21 9.23 -10.13 1.05
C LYS A 21 9.34 -9.19 2.25
N VAL A 22 9.55 -7.91 2.01
CA VAL A 22 9.66 -6.92 3.08
C VAL A 22 8.33 -6.80 3.83
N ILE A 23 7.22 -6.80 3.11
CA ILE A 23 5.90 -6.72 3.72
C ILE A 23 5.63 -7.97 4.58
N ASP A 24 5.95 -9.16 4.07
CA ASP A 24 5.82 -10.40 4.84
C ASP A 24 6.62 -10.33 6.13
N TYR A 25 7.84 -9.84 6.06
CA TYR A 25 8.71 -9.68 7.22
C TYR A 25 8.12 -8.68 8.23
N ALA A 26 7.61 -7.56 7.73
CA ALA A 26 7.01 -6.53 8.57
C ALA A 26 5.78 -7.08 9.31
N LEU A 27 4.94 -7.85 8.61
CA LEU A 27 3.75 -8.45 9.23
C LEU A 27 4.15 -9.40 10.35
N LYS A 28 5.19 -10.21 10.15
CA LYS A 28 5.69 -11.10 11.19
C LYS A 28 6.27 -10.33 12.38
N THR A 29 7.05 -9.31 12.10
CA THR A 29 7.70 -8.50 13.14
C THR A 29 6.66 -7.79 14.01
N GLU A 30 5.61 -7.27 13.40
CA GLU A 30 4.53 -6.59 14.11
C GLU A 30 3.49 -7.56 14.66
N LYS A 31 3.71 -8.86 14.49
CA LYS A 31 2.80 -9.92 14.94
C LYS A 31 1.39 -9.78 14.39
N ILE A 32 1.28 -9.30 13.15
CA ILE A 32 0.00 -9.17 12.46
C ILE A 32 -0.29 -10.48 11.76
N ASN A 33 -1.47 -11.03 12.00
CA ASN A 33 -1.85 -12.31 11.41
C ASN A 33 -3.33 -12.27 11.00
N ASN A 34 -3.68 -13.14 10.05
CA ASN A 34 -5.05 -13.31 9.57
C ASN A 34 -5.62 -12.02 8.95
N VAL A 35 -4.81 -11.34 8.14
CA VAL A 35 -5.24 -10.15 7.41
C VAL A 35 -5.25 -10.42 5.91
N ILE A 36 -6.19 -9.78 5.22
CA ILE A 36 -6.30 -9.81 3.76
C ILE A 36 -6.33 -8.37 3.26
N PHE A 37 -5.47 -8.05 2.32
CA PHE A 37 -5.42 -6.71 1.72
C PHE A 37 -4.78 -6.78 0.33
N ASN A 38 -4.88 -5.68 -0.40
CA ASN A 38 -4.25 -5.54 -1.72
C ASN A 38 -3.43 -4.27 -1.75
N ILE A 39 -2.32 -4.33 -2.49
CA ILE A 39 -1.50 -3.16 -2.79
C ILE A 39 -1.61 -2.93 -4.28
N ILE A 40 -2.02 -1.74 -4.68
CA ILE A 40 -2.24 -1.40 -6.09
C ILE A 40 -1.29 -0.26 -6.47
N ILE A 41 -0.44 -0.53 -7.45
CA ILE A 41 0.54 0.45 -7.94
C ILE A 41 -0.09 1.23 -9.07
N VAL A 42 -0.17 2.54 -8.92
CA VAL A 42 -0.82 3.45 -9.87
C VAL A 42 0.09 4.63 -10.19
N ASP A 43 -0.31 5.44 -11.17
CA ASP A 43 0.41 6.67 -11.50
C ASP A 43 -0.17 7.88 -10.75
N ASN A 44 0.49 9.04 -10.91
CA ASN A 44 0.04 10.27 -10.26
C ASN A 44 -1.37 10.70 -10.70
N ASN A 45 -1.71 10.52 -11.97
CA ASN A 45 -3.04 10.91 -12.45
C ASN A 45 -4.13 10.10 -11.78
N TYR A 46 -3.93 8.81 -11.65
CA TYR A 46 -4.90 7.93 -11.03
C TYR A 46 -5.08 8.24 -9.54
N ILE A 47 -3.97 8.40 -8.82
CA ILE A 47 -4.04 8.64 -7.37
C ILE A 47 -4.57 10.05 -7.06
N GLN A 48 -4.32 11.02 -7.95
CA GLN A 48 -4.90 12.36 -7.82
C GLN A 48 -6.43 12.30 -7.93
N LYS A 49 -6.93 11.51 -8.88
CA LYS A 49 -8.36 11.32 -9.05
C LYS A 49 -8.99 10.70 -7.81
N LEU A 50 -8.36 9.67 -7.24
CA LEU A 50 -8.82 9.06 -6.00
C LEU A 50 -8.82 10.05 -4.84
N ASN A 51 -7.75 10.81 -4.71
CA ASN A 51 -7.60 11.80 -3.64
C ASN A 51 -8.66 12.88 -3.74
N ARG A 52 -8.96 13.35 -4.95
CA ARG A 52 -10.00 14.34 -5.20
C ARG A 52 -11.38 13.79 -4.87
N GLU A 53 -11.69 12.58 -5.32
CA GLU A 53 -13.02 11.98 -5.12
C GLU A 53 -13.32 11.62 -3.67
N TYR A 54 -12.34 11.09 -2.96
CA TYR A 54 -12.55 10.52 -1.63
C TYR A 54 -12.08 11.39 -0.48
N ARG A 55 -11.07 12.24 -0.71
CA ARG A 55 -10.53 13.12 0.34
C ARG A 55 -10.74 14.59 0.04
N LYS A 56 -11.31 14.92 -1.12
CA LYS A 56 -11.59 16.28 -1.58
C LYS A 56 -10.32 17.13 -1.74
N ILE A 57 -9.21 16.47 -2.03
CA ILE A 57 -7.92 17.12 -2.25
C ILE A 57 -7.54 16.88 -3.71
N ASP A 58 -7.45 17.94 -4.51
CA ASP A 58 -7.15 17.84 -5.93
C ASP A 58 -5.64 17.92 -6.18
N SER A 59 -4.94 16.91 -5.69
CA SER A 59 -3.50 16.77 -5.91
C SER A 59 -3.10 15.31 -5.75
N PRO A 60 -2.01 14.87 -6.37
CA PRO A 60 -1.52 13.52 -6.15
C PRO A 60 -0.93 13.39 -4.75
N THR A 61 -0.97 12.19 -4.23
CA THR A 61 -0.34 11.83 -2.96
C THR A 61 0.51 10.59 -3.19
N ASP A 62 1.29 10.19 -2.20
CA ASP A 62 2.12 8.99 -2.30
C ASP A 62 1.34 7.71 -2.04
N VAL A 63 0.44 7.71 -1.08
CA VAL A 63 -0.30 6.51 -0.69
C VAL A 63 -1.70 6.90 -0.19
N ILE A 64 -2.69 6.06 -0.54
CA ILE A 64 -4.06 6.17 -0.02
C ILE A 64 -4.52 4.78 0.40
N SER A 65 -5.02 4.65 1.60
CA SER A 65 -5.57 3.39 2.11
C SER A 65 -7.07 3.49 2.26
N PHE A 66 -7.78 2.47 1.78
CA PHE A 66 -9.23 2.35 1.94
C PHE A 66 -9.52 1.13 2.81
N ALA A 67 -10.00 1.35 4.01
CA ALA A 67 -10.38 0.26 4.91
C ALA A 67 -11.69 -0.35 4.47
N LEU A 68 -11.72 -1.67 4.35
CA LEU A 68 -12.96 -2.42 4.07
C LEU A 68 -13.64 -2.87 5.36
N GLU A 69 -12.90 -2.89 6.45
CA GLU A 69 -13.38 -3.42 7.72
C GLU A 69 -13.99 -2.32 8.57
N ASP A 70 -15.22 -2.54 9.01
CA ASP A 70 -15.87 -1.68 9.98
C ASP A 70 -15.53 -2.20 11.39
N ASN A 71 -15.32 -1.29 12.33
CA ASN A 71 -14.94 -1.64 13.70
C ASN A 71 -15.94 -2.57 14.39
N ASP A 72 -17.19 -2.54 14.00
CA ASP A 72 -18.23 -3.37 14.62
C ASP A 72 -18.14 -4.84 14.22
N ASP A 73 -17.45 -5.16 13.11
CA ASP A 73 -17.37 -6.51 12.58
C ASP A 73 -16.13 -7.27 13.04
N ILE A 74 -15.18 -6.59 13.67
CA ILE A 74 -13.89 -7.16 14.03
C ILE A 74 -14.01 -8.36 14.97
N ASN A 75 -15.00 -8.33 15.85
CA ASN A 75 -15.13 -9.32 16.92
C ASN A 75 -15.67 -10.67 16.47
N TYR A 76 -16.20 -10.76 15.26
CA TYR A 76 -16.90 -11.96 14.80
C TYR A 76 -16.17 -12.75 13.74
N SER A 77 -15.10 -12.20 13.16
CA SER A 77 -14.36 -12.86 12.10
C SER A 77 -12.92 -13.14 12.52
N PRO A 78 -12.43 -14.38 12.30
CA PRO A 78 -11.01 -14.66 12.53
C PRO A 78 -10.11 -14.05 11.47
N ILE A 79 -10.66 -13.56 10.36
CA ILE A 79 -9.94 -12.95 9.25
C ILE A 79 -10.32 -11.50 9.15
N ARG A 80 -9.33 -10.61 9.10
CA ARG A 80 -9.54 -9.17 8.98
C ARG A 80 -9.29 -8.71 7.56
N LEU A 81 -10.26 -7.96 7.00
CA LEU A 81 -10.16 -7.37 5.67
C LEU A 81 -9.70 -5.93 5.81
N LEU A 82 -8.43 -5.68 5.55
CA LEU A 82 -7.87 -4.34 5.73
C LEU A 82 -8.17 -3.39 4.57
N GLY A 83 -8.45 -3.94 3.39
CA GLY A 83 -8.84 -3.14 2.24
C GLY A 83 -7.75 -2.97 1.20
N ASP A 84 -7.80 -1.86 0.48
CA ASP A 84 -6.91 -1.58 -0.62
C ASP A 84 -5.96 -0.44 -0.28
N ILE A 85 -4.69 -0.61 -0.65
CA ILE A 85 -3.64 0.39 -0.45
C ILE A 85 -3.12 0.78 -1.83
N TYR A 86 -3.35 2.04 -2.22
CA TYR A 86 -2.91 2.57 -3.51
C TYR A 86 -1.61 3.34 -3.32
N ILE A 87 -0.60 3.01 -4.11
CA ILE A 87 0.71 3.67 -4.05
C ILE A 87 1.01 4.28 -5.40
N SER A 88 1.38 5.57 -5.43
CA SER A 88 1.83 6.21 -6.66
C SER A 88 3.28 5.84 -6.95
N LEU A 89 3.51 5.18 -8.07
CA LEU A 89 4.87 4.87 -8.51
C LEU A 89 5.66 6.15 -8.80
N ASP A 90 5.01 7.16 -9.39
CA ASP A 90 5.65 8.44 -9.69
C ASP A 90 6.17 9.10 -8.41
N LYS A 91 5.33 9.15 -7.38
CA LYS A 91 5.73 9.72 -6.09
C LYS A 91 6.80 8.89 -5.40
N ALA A 92 6.71 7.57 -5.50
CA ALA A 92 7.72 6.69 -4.92
C ALA A 92 9.09 6.94 -5.56
N LYS A 93 9.15 7.08 -6.89
CA LYS A 93 10.39 7.38 -7.60
C LYS A 93 10.94 8.76 -7.22
N GLU A 94 10.06 9.75 -7.14
CA GLU A 94 10.42 11.11 -6.76
C GLU A 94 11.00 11.16 -5.34
N GLN A 95 10.32 10.52 -4.39
CA GLN A 95 10.76 10.50 -3.00
C GLN A 95 12.03 9.69 -2.81
N ALA A 96 12.17 8.57 -3.52
CA ALA A 96 13.40 7.78 -3.46
C ALA A 96 14.60 8.62 -3.88
N LYS A 97 14.45 9.39 -4.96
CA LYS A 97 15.50 10.29 -5.44
C LYS A 97 15.78 11.41 -4.45
N GLU A 98 14.73 12.03 -3.93
CA GLU A 98 14.85 13.16 -2.98
C GLU A 98 15.56 12.76 -1.70
N TYR A 99 15.23 11.58 -1.16
CA TYR A 99 15.81 11.10 0.09
C TYR A 99 17.03 10.21 -0.09
N ASN A 100 17.50 10.06 -1.32
CA ASN A 100 18.64 9.22 -1.65
C ASN A 100 18.44 7.75 -1.20
N HIS A 101 17.25 7.22 -1.43
CA HIS A 101 16.89 5.84 -1.16
C HIS A 101 16.73 5.08 -2.46
N SER A 102 16.79 3.74 -2.37
CA SER A 102 16.39 2.89 -3.49
C SER A 102 14.88 2.94 -3.68
N LEU A 103 14.41 2.65 -4.89
CA LEU A 103 12.97 2.52 -5.14
C LEU A 103 12.36 1.40 -4.30
N LEU A 104 13.08 0.30 -4.13
CA LEU A 104 12.67 -0.80 -3.26
C LEU A 104 12.36 -0.31 -1.86
N ARG A 105 13.27 0.46 -1.28
CA ARG A 105 13.10 0.99 0.07
C ARG A 105 11.88 1.89 0.17
N GLU A 106 11.69 2.78 -0.81
CA GLU A 106 10.57 3.71 -0.79
C GLU A 106 9.22 3.01 -0.97
N LEU A 107 9.13 2.08 -1.92
CA LEU A 107 7.90 1.30 -2.11
C LEU A 107 7.56 0.48 -0.87
N SER A 108 8.56 -0.12 -0.25
CA SER A 108 8.38 -0.91 0.96
C SER A 108 7.90 -0.03 2.12
N PHE A 109 8.50 1.15 2.27
CA PHE A 109 8.09 2.10 3.30
C PHE A 109 6.64 2.53 3.11
N LEU A 110 6.25 2.91 1.88
CA LEU A 110 4.89 3.36 1.60
C LEU A 110 3.88 2.25 1.81
N ALA A 111 4.22 1.02 1.44
CA ALA A 111 3.33 -0.13 1.63
C ALA A 111 3.08 -0.39 3.11
N VAL A 112 4.14 -0.42 3.92
CA VAL A 112 4.02 -0.64 5.36
C VAL A 112 3.30 0.52 6.03
N HIS A 113 3.60 1.76 5.62
CA HIS A 113 2.93 2.94 6.13
C HIS A 113 1.41 2.88 5.87
N GLY A 114 1.01 2.53 4.64
CA GLY A 114 -0.39 2.39 4.30
C GLY A 114 -1.08 1.26 5.06
N LEU A 115 -0.36 0.17 5.30
CA LEU A 115 -0.87 -0.98 6.04
C LEU A 115 -1.16 -0.64 7.51
N LEU A 116 -0.31 0.16 8.13
CA LEU A 116 -0.41 0.48 9.57
C LEU A 116 -1.32 1.69 9.84
N HIS A 117 -1.74 2.38 8.83
CA HIS A 117 -2.62 3.53 8.95
C HIS A 117 -3.91 3.34 8.19
#